data_157573498bc88d90ecac8559176045d8
#
_entry.id   157573498bc88d90ecac8559176045d8
#
_cell.length_a   1.000
_cell.length_b   1.000
_cell.length_c   1.000
_cell.angle_alpha   90.00
_cell.angle_beta   90.00
_cell.angle_gamma   90.00
#
_symmetry.space_group_name_H-M   'P 1'
#
loop_
_entity.id
_entity.type
_entity.pdbx_description
1 polymer ?
#
loop_
_entity_poly.entity_id
_entity_poly.type
_entity_poly.pdbx_seq_one_letter_code
_entity_poly.pdbx_strand_id
1 'polypeptide(L)'
;LDKLRKVCSILSEKVIDSNSIQRTLIHISAIFTNNFSNYMNILAKEILNSNNIDSSILNPLINETANKLNHLSPLDAQTGPAIRKDQITIQKHLNLLKETKYFEIYDKLTKEIIKLKNEL
;
A
#
# COMPACT_ATOMS: atom_id res chain seq x y z
N LEU A 1 27.75 -14.27 14.47
CA LEU A 1 27.26 -13.62 13.23
C LEU A 1 27.05 -14.63 12.10
N ASP A 2 28.02 -15.50 11.83
CA ASP A 2 27.92 -16.47 10.73
C ASP A 2 26.81 -17.52 10.91
N LYS A 3 26.55 -17.97 12.13
CA LYS A 3 25.43 -18.89 12.44
C LYS A 3 24.08 -18.21 12.21
N LEU A 4 23.94 -16.96 12.65
CA LEU A 4 22.72 -16.19 12.48
C LEU A 4 22.45 -15.90 11.00
N ARG A 5 23.49 -15.50 10.26
CA ARG A 5 23.43 -15.27 8.82
C ARG A 5 22.98 -16.53 8.06
N LYS A 6 23.51 -17.69 8.44
CA LYS A 6 23.14 -18.99 7.85
C LYS A 6 21.70 -19.37 8.11
N VAL A 7 21.18 -19.12 9.32
CA VAL A 7 19.75 -19.31 9.65
C VAL A 7 18.88 -18.34 8.85
N CYS A 8 19.25 -17.07 8.80
CA CYS A 8 18.48 -16.06 8.04
C CYS A 8 18.44 -16.35 6.54
N SER A 9 19.53 -16.89 5.95
CA SER A 9 19.56 -17.24 4.52
C SER A 9 18.69 -18.44 4.16
N ILE A 10 18.35 -19.29 5.15
CA ILE A 10 17.37 -20.37 4.97
C ILE A 10 15.95 -19.80 4.91
N LEU A 11 15.68 -18.68 5.60
CA LEU A 11 14.37 -18.06 5.72
C LEU A 11 14.13 -16.95 4.68
N SER A 12 15.20 -16.42 4.10
CA SER A 12 15.15 -15.32 3.13
C SER A 12 16.26 -15.46 2.09
N GLU A 13 15.94 -15.17 0.84
CA GLU A 13 16.92 -15.19 -0.27
C GLU A 13 17.99 -14.11 -0.12
N LYS A 14 17.74 -13.08 0.68
CA LYS A 14 18.64 -11.96 0.86
C LYS A 14 18.91 -11.68 2.34
N VAL A 15 20.17 -11.74 2.74
CA VAL A 15 20.66 -11.38 4.07
C VAL A 15 21.59 -10.18 3.94
N ILE A 16 21.32 -9.11 4.69
CA ILE A 16 22.04 -7.84 4.63
C ILE A 16 22.69 -7.55 6.00
N ASP A 17 23.97 -7.23 6.01
CA ASP A 17 24.63 -6.65 7.19
C ASP A 17 24.22 -5.19 7.30
N SER A 18 23.79 -4.78 8.47
CA SER A 18 23.30 -3.43 8.71
C SER A 18 23.71 -2.89 10.08
N ASN A 19 23.98 -1.62 10.16
CA ASN A 19 24.13 -0.92 11.42
C ASN A 19 22.77 -0.61 12.07
N SER A 20 22.77 -0.03 13.28
CA SER A 20 21.56 0.25 14.06
C SER A 20 20.58 1.18 13.32
N ILE A 21 21.08 2.23 12.66
CA ILE A 21 20.25 3.18 11.89
C ILE A 21 19.65 2.49 10.67
N GLN A 22 20.44 1.72 9.94
CA GLN A 22 19.97 0.97 8.77
C GLN A 22 18.89 -0.04 9.14
N ARG A 23 19.03 -0.76 10.28
CA ARG A 23 17.99 -1.68 10.77
C ARG A 23 16.68 -0.95 11.06
N THR A 24 16.74 0.23 11.67
CA THR A 24 15.56 1.05 11.94
C THR A 24 14.89 1.49 10.63
N LEU A 25 15.66 1.92 9.63
CA LEU A 25 15.13 2.34 8.33
C LEU A 25 14.50 1.17 7.56
N ILE A 26 15.11 -0.02 7.63
CA ILE A 26 14.54 -1.24 7.04
C ILE A 26 13.21 -1.59 7.73
N HIS A 27 13.15 -1.47 9.06
CA HIS A 27 11.91 -1.71 9.79
C HIS A 27 10.82 -0.70 9.43
N ILE A 28 11.13 0.57 9.37
CA ILE A 28 10.19 1.62 8.91
C ILE A 28 9.67 1.30 7.51
N SER A 29 10.55 0.92 6.60
CA SER A 29 10.17 0.56 5.22
C SER A 29 9.25 -0.66 5.19
N ALA A 30 9.52 -1.67 6.02
CA ALA A 30 8.67 -2.84 6.15
C ALA A 30 7.27 -2.51 6.71
N ILE A 31 7.16 -1.54 7.60
CA ILE A 31 5.87 -1.06 8.09
C ILE A 31 5.05 -0.46 6.96
N PHE A 32 5.65 0.38 6.10
CA PHE A 32 4.97 0.94 4.94
C PHE A 32 4.46 -0.15 4.00
N THR A 33 5.30 -1.08 3.62
CA THR A 33 4.95 -2.09 2.61
C THR A 33 4.09 -3.23 3.14
N ASN A 34 4.12 -3.51 4.44
CA ASN A 34 3.37 -4.62 5.03
C ASN A 34 2.24 -4.14 5.94
N ASN A 35 2.56 -3.48 7.05
CA ASN A 35 1.56 -3.14 8.07
C ASN A 35 0.54 -2.12 7.56
N PHE A 36 0.97 -1.06 6.88
CA PHE A 36 0.06 -0.07 6.33
C PHE A 36 -0.75 -0.64 5.16
N SER A 37 -0.14 -1.44 4.30
CA SER A 37 -0.87 -2.13 3.22
C SER A 37 -1.97 -3.03 3.78
N ASN A 38 -1.68 -3.77 4.85
CA ASN A 38 -2.68 -4.61 5.50
C ASN A 38 -3.82 -3.77 6.10
N TYR A 39 -3.50 -2.64 6.71
CA TYR A 39 -4.52 -1.73 7.24
C TYR A 39 -5.43 -1.18 6.13
N MET A 40 -4.88 -0.85 4.96
CA MET A 40 -5.69 -0.47 3.79
C MET A 40 -6.67 -1.58 3.39
N ASN A 41 -6.24 -2.83 3.43
CA ASN A 41 -7.13 -3.96 3.17
C ASN A 41 -8.24 -4.10 4.23
N ILE A 42 -7.95 -3.81 5.49
CA ILE A 42 -8.98 -3.76 6.54
C ILE A 42 -10.04 -2.71 6.20
N LEU A 43 -9.63 -1.48 5.90
CA LEU A 43 -10.56 -0.39 5.55
C LEU A 43 -11.39 -0.73 4.31
N ALA A 44 -10.77 -1.27 3.28
CA ALA A 44 -11.45 -1.65 2.04
C ALA A 44 -12.54 -2.70 2.29
N LYS A 45 -12.23 -3.73 3.08
CA LYS A 45 -13.21 -4.78 3.43
C LYS A 45 -14.32 -4.26 4.33
N GLU A 46 -14.02 -3.37 5.26
CA GLU A 46 -15.05 -2.73 6.10
C GLU A 46 -16.05 -1.94 5.25
N ILE A 47 -15.58 -1.16 4.28
CA ILE A 47 -16.46 -0.38 3.38
C ILE A 47 -17.45 -1.31 2.67
N LEU A 48 -16.99 -2.43 2.11
CA LEU A 48 -17.85 -3.35 1.41
C LEU A 48 -18.81 -4.09 2.36
N ASN A 49 -18.30 -4.64 3.44
CA ASN A 49 -19.10 -5.40 4.40
C ASN A 49 -20.20 -4.53 5.05
N SER A 50 -19.89 -3.26 5.34
CA SER A 50 -20.87 -2.30 5.89
C SER A 50 -21.99 -1.96 4.91
N ASN A 51 -21.80 -2.25 3.63
CA ASN A 51 -22.80 -2.05 2.56
C ASN A 51 -23.36 -3.36 2.01
N ASN A 52 -23.22 -4.45 2.75
CA ASN A 52 -23.71 -5.79 2.39
C ASN A 52 -23.12 -6.31 1.06
N ILE A 53 -21.89 -5.95 0.76
CA ILE A 53 -21.15 -6.45 -0.39
C ILE A 53 -20.08 -7.42 0.12
N ASP A 54 -20.03 -8.62 -0.46
CA ASP A 54 -19.02 -9.63 -0.10
C ASP A 54 -17.61 -9.11 -0.43
N SER A 55 -16.82 -8.87 0.61
CA SER A 55 -15.47 -8.33 0.46
C SER A 55 -14.47 -9.29 -0.19
N SER A 56 -14.81 -10.55 -0.35
CA SER A 56 -13.96 -11.54 -1.04
C SER A 56 -13.72 -11.19 -2.52
N ILE A 57 -14.55 -10.35 -3.11
CA ILE A 57 -14.37 -9.84 -4.48
C ILE A 57 -13.04 -9.06 -4.64
N LEU A 58 -12.47 -8.56 -3.54
CA LEU A 58 -11.18 -7.86 -3.55
C LEU A 58 -9.98 -8.80 -3.58
N ASN A 59 -10.14 -10.08 -3.26
CA ASN A 59 -9.01 -11.01 -3.13
C ASN A 59 -8.17 -11.12 -4.43
N PRO A 60 -8.75 -11.24 -5.63
CA PRO A 60 -7.96 -11.24 -6.87
C PRO A 60 -7.16 -9.95 -7.06
N LEU A 61 -7.72 -8.80 -6.71
CA LEU A 61 -7.04 -7.50 -6.82
C LEU A 61 -5.88 -7.39 -5.82
N ILE A 62 -6.05 -7.88 -4.60
CA ILE A 62 -4.99 -7.91 -3.58
C ILE A 62 -3.81 -8.74 -4.10
N ASN A 63 -4.08 -9.92 -4.66
CA ASN A 63 -3.07 -10.79 -5.22
C ASN A 63 -2.35 -10.16 -6.43
N GLU A 64 -3.09 -9.54 -7.33
CA GLU A 64 -2.53 -8.84 -8.49
C GLU A 64 -1.66 -7.67 -8.08
N THR A 65 -2.08 -6.88 -7.09
CA THR A 65 -1.32 -5.73 -6.58
C THR A 65 0.05 -6.16 -6.06
N ALA A 66 0.12 -7.23 -5.30
CA ALA A 66 1.39 -7.79 -4.82
C ALA A 66 2.23 -8.37 -5.98
N ASN A 67 1.60 -9.11 -6.88
CA ASN A 67 2.31 -9.79 -7.99
C ASN A 67 2.92 -8.81 -9.00
N LYS A 68 2.26 -7.69 -9.29
CA LYS A 68 2.79 -6.63 -10.17
C LYS A 68 4.17 -6.14 -9.74
N LEU A 69 4.44 -6.07 -8.45
CA LEU A 69 5.71 -5.59 -7.91
C LEU A 69 6.88 -6.56 -8.13
N ASN A 70 6.62 -7.78 -8.62
CA ASN A 70 7.66 -8.70 -9.09
C ASN A 70 8.23 -8.28 -10.46
N HIS A 71 7.50 -7.48 -11.22
CA HIS A 71 7.84 -7.13 -12.61
C HIS A 71 7.98 -5.63 -12.84
N LEU A 72 7.32 -4.80 -12.03
CA LEU A 72 7.30 -3.35 -12.15
C LEU A 72 7.81 -2.70 -10.87
N SER A 73 8.41 -1.51 -11.01
CA SER A 73 8.65 -0.65 -9.86
C SER A 73 7.31 -0.18 -9.26
N PRO A 74 7.24 0.14 -7.96
CA PRO A 74 6.02 0.71 -7.38
C PRO A 74 5.52 1.95 -8.12
N LEU A 75 6.42 2.81 -8.59
CA LEU A 75 6.06 4.01 -9.33
C LEU A 75 5.39 3.67 -10.67
N ASP A 76 5.94 2.72 -11.42
CA ASP A 76 5.37 2.27 -12.69
C ASP A 76 4.06 1.50 -12.50
N ALA A 77 3.90 0.83 -11.37
CA ALA A 77 2.70 0.08 -11.03
C ALA A 77 1.55 0.95 -10.50
N GLN A 78 1.81 2.23 -10.18
CA GLN A 78 0.79 3.11 -9.58
C GLN A 78 -0.36 3.36 -10.55
N THR A 79 -1.58 3.05 -10.10
CA THR A 79 -2.83 3.21 -10.84
C THR A 79 -3.82 4.04 -10.03
N GLY A 80 -5.03 4.24 -10.56
CA GLY A 80 -6.13 4.89 -9.88
C GLY A 80 -6.40 6.31 -10.35
N PRO A 81 -7.48 6.93 -9.85
CA PRO A 81 -7.91 8.26 -10.29
C PRO A 81 -6.91 9.36 -9.91
N ALA A 82 -6.17 9.21 -8.81
CA ALA A 82 -5.20 10.20 -8.35
C ALA A 82 -4.04 10.37 -9.35
N ILE A 83 -3.43 9.27 -9.81
CA ILE A 83 -2.31 9.33 -10.76
C ILE A 83 -2.77 9.85 -12.13
N ARG A 84 -4.03 9.61 -12.51
CA ARG A 84 -4.63 10.13 -13.75
C ARG A 84 -5.16 11.56 -13.61
N LYS A 85 -5.12 12.15 -12.40
CA LYS A 85 -5.72 13.46 -12.07
C LYS A 85 -7.21 13.53 -12.44
N ASP A 86 -7.93 12.46 -12.25
CA ASP A 86 -9.38 12.36 -12.50
C ASP A 86 -10.17 12.99 -11.36
N GLN A 87 -10.29 14.31 -11.39
CA GLN A 87 -10.94 15.10 -10.34
C GLN A 87 -12.44 14.78 -10.19
N ILE A 88 -13.12 14.40 -11.26
CA ILE A 88 -14.55 14.05 -11.22
C ILE A 88 -14.74 12.80 -10.35
N THR A 89 -13.97 11.76 -10.59
CA THR A 89 -14.03 10.52 -9.82
C THR A 89 -13.62 10.75 -8.37
N ILE A 90 -12.52 11.48 -8.14
CA ILE A 90 -12.02 11.81 -6.79
C ILE A 90 -13.10 12.55 -5.99
N GLN A 91 -13.72 13.57 -6.57
CA GLN A 91 -14.74 14.35 -5.88
C GLN A 91 -15.98 13.51 -5.55
N LYS A 92 -16.38 12.63 -6.46
CA LYS A 92 -17.48 11.69 -6.23
C LYS A 92 -17.19 10.76 -5.03
N HIS A 93 -15.98 10.24 -4.95
CA HIS A 93 -15.55 9.39 -3.83
C HIS A 93 -15.51 10.18 -2.52
N LEU A 94 -14.92 11.37 -2.51
CA LEU A 94 -14.85 12.22 -1.31
C LEU A 94 -16.25 12.58 -0.79
N ASN A 95 -17.19 12.85 -1.67
CA ASN A 95 -18.57 13.14 -1.29
C ASN A 95 -19.23 11.93 -0.60
N LEU A 96 -18.99 10.71 -1.08
CA LEU A 96 -19.50 9.49 -0.47
C LEU A 96 -18.84 9.17 0.88
N LEU A 97 -17.58 9.53 1.03
CA LEU A 97 -16.81 9.28 2.25
C LEU A 97 -16.95 10.38 3.30
N LYS A 98 -17.59 11.49 2.96
CA LYS A 98 -17.79 12.62 3.86
C LYS A 98 -18.42 12.16 5.18
N GLU A 99 -17.88 12.66 6.29
CA GLU A 99 -18.29 12.29 7.65
C GLU A 99 -18.01 10.83 8.05
N THR A 100 -17.24 10.10 7.27
CA THR A 100 -16.74 8.78 7.63
C THR A 100 -15.28 8.86 8.08
N LYS A 101 -14.84 7.83 8.84
CA LYS A 101 -13.43 7.70 9.23
C LYS A 101 -12.47 7.47 8.05
N TYR A 102 -13.00 7.18 6.86
CA TYR A 102 -12.18 6.90 5.67
C TYR A 102 -11.81 8.16 4.88
N PHE A 103 -12.50 9.27 5.13
CA PHE A 103 -12.34 10.51 4.35
C PHE A 103 -10.91 11.05 4.41
N GLU A 104 -10.38 11.24 5.61
CA GLU A 104 -9.06 11.87 5.79
C GLU A 104 -7.93 11.05 5.16
N ILE A 105 -7.95 9.75 5.33
CA ILE A 105 -6.91 8.87 4.77
C ILE A 105 -7.00 8.81 3.25
N TYR A 106 -8.23 8.75 2.70
CA TYR A 106 -8.44 8.79 1.25
C TYR A 106 -7.94 10.10 0.65
N ASP A 107 -8.32 11.23 1.23
CA ASP A 107 -7.92 12.56 0.78
C ASP A 107 -6.40 12.75 0.86
N LYS A 108 -5.80 12.37 1.99
CA LYS A 108 -4.35 12.49 2.19
C LYS A 108 -3.56 11.67 1.17
N LEU A 109 -3.87 10.40 1.00
CA LEU A 109 -3.17 9.53 0.05
C LEU A 109 -3.39 9.97 -1.40
N THR A 110 -4.59 10.41 -1.73
CA THR A 110 -4.90 10.97 -3.05
C THR A 110 -4.00 12.16 -3.37
N LYS A 111 -3.86 13.09 -2.43
CA LYS A 111 -2.99 14.28 -2.59
C LYS A 111 -1.52 13.90 -2.74
N GLU A 112 -1.04 12.92 -1.96
CA GLU A 112 0.34 12.45 -2.07
C GLU A 112 0.62 11.79 -3.43
N ILE A 113 -0.31 10.98 -3.95
CA ILE A 113 -0.18 10.36 -5.28
C ILE A 113 -0.19 11.41 -6.39
N ILE A 114 -1.03 12.44 -6.28
CA ILE A 114 -1.05 13.55 -7.25
C ILE A 114 0.30 14.28 -7.28
N LYS A 115 0.95 14.47 -6.13
CA LYS A 115 2.29 15.06 -6.06
C LYS A 115 3.33 14.23 -6.81
N LEU A 116 3.29 12.90 -6.70
CA LEU A 116 4.17 12.02 -7.47
C LEU A 116 4.10 12.32 -8.98
N LYS A 117 2.89 12.51 -9.50
CA LYS A 117 2.68 12.85 -10.92
C LYS A 117 3.33 14.18 -11.32
N ASN A 118 3.35 15.15 -10.42
CA ASN A 118 3.90 16.49 -10.69
C ASN A 118 5.44 16.50 -10.62
N GLU A 119 6.05 15.52 -9.96
CA GLU A 119 7.52 15.40 -9.81
C GLU A 119 8.15 14.57 -10.93
N LEU A 120 7.33 13.92 -11.77
CA LEU A 120 7.74 13.14 -12.94
C LEU A 120 7.83 14.01 -14.20
#